data_20e59642bcbe1cdd7b534250eb315291
#
_entry.id   20e59642bcbe1cdd7b534250eb315291
#
_cell.length_a   1.000
_cell.length_b   1.000
_cell.length_c   1.000
_cell.angle_alpha   90.00
_cell.angle_beta   90.00
_cell.angle_gamma   90.00
#
_symmetry.space_group_name_H-M   'P 1'
#
loop_
_entity.id
_entity.type
_entity.pdbx_description
1 polymer ?
#
loop_
_entity_poly.entity_id
_entity_poly.type
_entity_poly.pdbx_seq_one_letter_code
_entity_poly.pdbx_strand_id
1 'polypeptide(L)'
;AASDVYKRQLRCDCGPQLQQAMRQVAAEGGAIIYLRGQEGRGIGLSEKIKAYALQDQGRDTAQANLDLGWPVDLREYGAAAAILRDLQLLNIRLLTNNPQKALLSQDGIQVEETVPLEVGIDPHNIEYLRTKQRLGHTFHNLDNFVAKK
;
A
#
# COMPACT_ATOMS: atom_id res chain seq x y z
N ALA A 1 -11.83 -12.57 7.49
CA ALA A 1 -12.76 -12.95 6.43
C ALA A 1 -12.90 -11.86 5.36
N ALA A 2 -13.51 -10.69 5.61
CA ALA A 2 -13.69 -9.65 4.59
C ALA A 2 -12.36 -9.14 4.01
N SER A 3 -11.32 -8.96 4.83
CA SER A 3 -9.99 -8.55 4.38
C SER A 3 -9.31 -9.57 3.48
N ASP A 4 -9.60 -10.86 3.62
CA ASP A 4 -9.01 -11.93 2.81
C ASP A 4 -9.59 -11.93 1.39
N VAL A 5 -10.90 -11.85 1.26
CA VAL A 5 -11.58 -11.73 -0.04
C VAL A 5 -11.10 -10.47 -0.78
N TYR A 6 -10.99 -9.38 -0.06
CA TYR A 6 -10.54 -8.09 -0.58
C TYR A 6 -9.11 -8.11 -1.12
N LYS A 7 -8.17 -8.84 -0.50
CA LYS A 7 -6.78 -8.93 -0.92
C LYS A 7 -6.52 -9.90 -2.07
N ARG A 8 -7.48 -10.74 -2.41
CA ARG A 8 -7.39 -11.69 -3.52
C ARG A 8 -7.91 -11.15 -4.85
N GLN A 9 -8.51 -9.95 -4.85
CA GLN A 9 -8.98 -9.31 -6.06
C GLN A 9 -7.79 -8.70 -6.86
N LEU A 10 -7.96 -8.55 -8.17
CA LEU A 10 -6.89 -8.14 -9.09
C LEU A 10 -6.75 -6.62 -9.27
N ARG A 11 -7.65 -5.80 -8.72
CA ARG A 11 -7.65 -4.34 -8.89
C ARG A 11 -6.56 -3.61 -8.06
N CYS A 12 -5.82 -4.31 -7.21
CA CYS A 12 -4.66 -3.77 -6.48
C CYS A 12 -3.59 -4.84 -6.27
N ASP A 13 -2.39 -4.38 -5.98
CA ASP A 13 -1.19 -5.18 -5.68
C ASP A 13 -1.08 -5.62 -4.20
N CYS A 14 -2.08 -5.32 -3.36
CA CYS A 14 -1.99 -5.50 -1.90
C CYS A 14 -1.75 -6.96 -1.47
N GLY A 15 -2.42 -7.92 -2.11
CA GLY A 15 -2.26 -9.34 -1.82
C GLY A 15 -0.86 -9.86 -2.16
N PRO A 16 -0.40 -9.70 -3.41
CA PRO A 16 0.96 -10.03 -3.82
C PRO A 16 2.04 -9.38 -2.97
N GLN A 17 1.89 -8.09 -2.60
CA GLN A 17 2.83 -7.40 -1.72
C GLN A 17 2.93 -8.06 -0.34
N LEU A 18 1.81 -8.39 0.28
CA LEU A 18 1.82 -9.08 1.57
C LEU A 18 2.53 -10.44 1.48
N GLN A 19 2.22 -11.23 0.44
CA GLN A 19 2.85 -12.53 0.23
C GLN A 19 4.36 -12.41 0.03
N GLN A 20 4.81 -11.44 -0.76
CA GLN A 20 6.24 -11.21 -0.99
C GLN A 20 6.94 -10.73 0.28
N ALA A 21 6.33 -9.80 1.03
CA ALA A 21 6.86 -9.36 2.31
C ALA A 21 7.01 -10.53 3.31
N MET A 22 6.01 -11.42 3.38
CA MET A 22 6.09 -12.61 4.22
C MET A 22 7.26 -13.53 3.83
N ARG A 23 7.47 -13.77 2.53
CA ARG A 23 8.60 -14.58 2.05
C ARG A 23 9.94 -13.95 2.40
N GLN A 24 10.07 -12.65 2.17
CA GLN A 24 11.31 -11.92 2.40
C GLN A 24 11.65 -11.87 3.89
N VAL A 25 10.69 -11.53 4.75
CA VAL A 25 10.88 -11.51 6.20
C VAL A 25 11.19 -12.92 6.74
N ALA A 26 10.57 -13.96 6.18
CA ALA A 26 10.89 -15.34 6.58
C ALA A 26 12.33 -15.76 6.21
N ALA A 27 12.88 -15.22 5.11
CA ALA A 27 14.23 -15.54 4.66
C ALA A 27 15.30 -14.70 5.33
N GLU A 28 15.05 -13.41 5.55
CA GLU A 28 16.04 -12.41 5.99
C GLU A 28 15.91 -12.06 7.50
N GLY A 29 14.84 -12.49 8.14
CA GLY A 29 14.45 -12.03 9.48
C GLY A 29 13.69 -10.72 9.43
N GLY A 30 13.11 -10.31 10.57
CA GLY A 30 12.37 -9.08 10.70
C GLY A 30 10.95 -9.26 11.24
N ALA A 31 10.09 -8.26 11.06
CA ALA A 31 8.72 -8.27 11.54
C ALA A 31 7.73 -7.82 10.46
N ILE A 32 6.51 -8.35 10.53
CA ILE A 32 5.37 -7.87 9.73
C ILE A 32 4.33 -7.30 10.68
N ILE A 33 4.07 -6.01 10.54
CA ILE A 33 3.01 -5.33 11.29
C ILE A 33 1.81 -5.14 10.36
N TYR A 34 0.73 -5.87 10.68
CA TYR A 34 -0.49 -5.84 9.90
C TYR A 34 -1.53 -4.90 10.53
N LEU A 35 -1.61 -3.68 10.02
CA LEU A 35 -2.60 -2.70 10.46
C LEU A 35 -3.97 -3.00 9.82
N ARG A 36 -4.97 -3.22 10.64
CA ARG A 36 -6.37 -3.40 10.22
C ARG A 36 -7.05 -2.04 10.05
N GLY A 37 -8.19 -2.02 9.33
CA GLY A 37 -8.97 -0.80 9.14
C GLY A 37 -8.36 0.22 8.16
N GLN A 38 -7.41 -0.20 7.33
CA GLN A 38 -6.68 0.67 6.39
C GLN A 38 -7.22 0.59 4.94
N GLU A 39 -8.38 -0.03 4.75
CA GLU A 39 -9.01 -0.20 3.44
C GLU A 39 -9.38 1.16 2.82
N GLY A 40 -9.19 1.28 1.50
CA GLY A 40 -9.48 2.52 0.78
C GLY A 40 -8.63 3.71 1.22
N ARG A 41 -7.41 3.48 1.74
CA ARG A 41 -6.57 4.51 2.36
C ARG A 41 -7.20 5.10 3.63
N GLY A 42 -7.87 4.25 4.42
CA GLY A 42 -8.47 4.62 5.69
C GLY A 42 -9.95 4.99 5.64
N ILE A 43 -10.55 5.12 4.44
CA ILE A 43 -12.00 5.46 4.31
C ILE A 43 -12.93 4.28 4.55
N GLY A 44 -12.39 3.07 4.67
CA GLY A 44 -13.15 1.85 4.90
C GLY A 44 -13.64 1.15 3.62
N LEU A 45 -14.16 -0.06 3.77
CA LEU A 45 -14.51 -0.92 2.64
C LEU A 45 -15.71 -0.39 1.85
N SER A 46 -16.74 0.11 2.52
CA SER A 46 -17.95 0.65 1.88
C SER A 46 -17.61 1.81 0.93
N GLU A 47 -16.89 2.80 1.45
CA GLU A 47 -16.50 3.99 0.67
C GLU A 47 -15.53 3.62 -0.46
N LYS A 48 -14.67 2.63 -0.23
CA LYS A 48 -13.79 2.11 -1.26
C LYS A 48 -14.55 1.48 -2.43
N ILE A 49 -15.66 0.77 -2.17
CA ILE A 49 -16.50 0.22 -3.24
C ILE A 49 -17.15 1.36 -4.05
N LYS A 50 -17.61 2.41 -3.38
CA LYS A 50 -18.11 3.62 -4.07
C LYS A 50 -17.00 4.29 -4.89
N ALA A 51 -15.79 4.40 -4.36
CA ALA A 51 -14.65 4.92 -5.10
C ALA A 51 -14.34 4.08 -6.35
N TYR A 52 -14.47 2.75 -6.27
CA TYR A 52 -14.32 1.89 -7.46
C TYR A 52 -15.39 2.16 -8.52
N ALA A 53 -16.64 2.41 -8.13
CA ALA A 53 -17.69 2.78 -9.08
C ALA A 53 -17.37 4.12 -9.80
N LEU A 54 -16.79 5.08 -9.10
CA LEU A 54 -16.32 6.34 -9.72
C LEU A 54 -15.12 6.10 -10.65
N GLN A 55 -14.22 5.21 -10.28
CA GLN A 55 -13.08 4.83 -11.13
C GLN A 55 -13.53 4.15 -12.43
N ASP A 56 -14.58 3.33 -12.37
CA ASP A 56 -15.19 2.72 -13.56
C ASP A 56 -15.81 3.78 -14.50
N GLN A 57 -16.10 4.97 -13.98
CA GLN A 57 -16.56 6.15 -14.72
C GLN A 57 -15.41 7.08 -15.16
N GLY A 58 -14.15 6.64 -15.00
CA GLY A 58 -12.96 7.37 -15.47
C GLY A 58 -12.29 8.27 -14.42
N ARG A 59 -12.72 8.26 -13.15
CA ARG A 59 -12.01 8.95 -12.06
C ARG A 59 -10.74 8.17 -11.70
N ASP A 60 -9.66 8.88 -11.36
CA ASP A 60 -8.52 8.23 -10.72
C ASP A 60 -8.79 7.99 -9.21
N THR A 61 -7.91 7.23 -8.57
CA THR A 61 -8.10 6.85 -7.15
C THR A 61 -8.12 8.05 -6.20
N ALA A 62 -7.33 9.09 -6.47
CA ALA A 62 -7.29 10.28 -5.62
C ALA A 62 -8.55 11.11 -5.80
N GLN A 63 -8.92 11.36 -7.06
CA GLN A 63 -10.13 12.12 -7.40
C GLN A 63 -11.39 11.43 -6.90
N ALA A 64 -11.48 10.10 -7.00
CA ALA A 64 -12.63 9.35 -6.49
C ALA A 64 -12.81 9.52 -4.96
N ASN A 65 -11.72 9.58 -4.19
CA ASN A 65 -11.81 9.85 -2.76
C ASN A 65 -12.30 11.29 -2.48
N LEU A 66 -11.75 12.27 -3.21
CA LEU A 66 -12.16 13.68 -3.07
C LEU A 66 -13.62 13.91 -3.45
N ASP A 67 -14.09 13.29 -4.52
CA ASP A 67 -15.49 13.36 -4.97
C ASP A 67 -16.46 12.77 -3.92
N LEU A 68 -15.99 11.82 -3.09
CA LEU A 68 -16.73 11.27 -1.97
C LEU A 68 -16.59 12.09 -0.67
N GLY A 69 -15.89 13.22 -0.71
CA GLY A 69 -15.68 14.09 0.45
C GLY A 69 -14.57 13.63 1.40
N TRP A 70 -13.72 12.68 0.96
CA TRP A 70 -12.62 12.15 1.76
C TRP A 70 -11.27 12.71 1.29
N PRO A 71 -10.30 12.90 2.19
CA PRO A 71 -8.94 13.19 1.79
C PRO A 71 -8.32 12.04 0.99
N VAL A 72 -7.25 12.32 0.27
CA VAL A 72 -6.55 11.34 -0.57
C VAL A 72 -5.99 10.16 0.23
N ASP A 73 -5.57 10.41 1.47
CA ASP A 73 -5.06 9.37 2.38
C ASP A 73 -5.35 9.76 3.84
N LEU A 74 -6.03 8.87 4.57
CA LEU A 74 -6.39 9.02 5.99
C LEU A 74 -5.59 8.08 6.90
N ARG A 75 -4.62 7.33 6.35
CA ARG A 75 -3.91 6.33 7.13
C ARG A 75 -2.95 6.98 8.10
N GLU A 76 -2.95 6.44 9.31
CA GLU A 76 -2.01 6.78 10.37
C GLU A 76 -1.10 5.60 10.67
N TYR A 77 0.15 5.87 11.03
CA TYR A 77 1.17 4.85 11.27
C TYR A 77 1.69 4.85 12.71
N GLY A 78 1.17 5.70 13.59
CA GLY A 78 1.58 5.80 14.98
C GLY A 78 1.47 4.48 15.75
N ALA A 79 0.43 3.67 15.48
CA ALA A 79 0.30 2.34 16.06
C ALA A 79 1.45 1.39 15.62
N ALA A 80 1.87 1.47 14.36
CA ALA A 80 3.01 0.70 13.88
C ALA A 80 4.31 1.12 14.57
N ALA A 81 4.53 2.42 14.74
CA ALA A 81 5.69 2.93 15.45
C ALA A 81 5.69 2.50 16.93
N ALA A 82 4.54 2.50 17.60
CA ALA A 82 4.42 2.02 18.98
C ALA A 82 4.80 0.54 19.09
N ILE A 83 4.31 -0.32 18.18
CA ILE A 83 4.65 -1.74 18.14
C ILE A 83 6.15 -1.95 17.88
N LEU A 84 6.73 -1.19 16.94
CA LEU A 84 8.18 -1.28 16.65
C LEU A 84 9.03 -0.91 17.87
N ARG A 85 8.64 0.12 18.63
CA ARG A 85 9.30 0.50 19.88
C ARG A 85 9.20 -0.59 20.94
N ASP A 86 8.02 -1.18 21.12
CA ASP A 86 7.80 -2.28 22.06
C ASP A 86 8.65 -3.51 21.73
N LEU A 87 8.81 -3.81 20.45
CA LEU A 87 9.69 -4.86 19.94
C LEU A 87 11.18 -4.47 19.91
N GLN A 88 11.54 -3.25 20.31
CA GLN A 88 12.90 -2.69 20.27
C GLN A 88 13.51 -2.63 18.85
N LEU A 89 12.66 -2.56 17.82
CA LEU A 89 13.06 -2.45 16.41
C LEU A 89 13.11 -0.97 16.02
N LEU A 90 14.12 -0.25 16.51
CA LEU A 90 14.23 1.20 16.32
C LEU A 90 14.90 1.59 14.99
N ASN A 91 15.73 0.71 14.43
CA ASN A 91 16.40 0.88 13.14
C ASN A 91 15.91 -0.19 12.19
N ILE A 92 15.32 0.22 11.07
CA ILE A 92 14.65 -0.71 10.15
C ILE A 92 14.96 -0.43 8.68
N ARG A 93 14.98 -1.51 7.89
CA ARG A 93 14.76 -1.46 6.45
C ARG A 93 13.26 -1.67 6.20
N LEU A 94 12.61 -0.72 5.56
CA LEU A 94 11.16 -0.71 5.41
C LEU A 94 10.73 -1.19 4.03
N LEU A 95 10.03 -2.31 3.95
CA LEU A 95 9.45 -2.81 2.71
C LEU A 95 8.22 -1.97 2.32
N THR A 96 8.39 -1.10 1.33
CA THR A 96 7.29 -0.22 0.89
C THR A 96 7.56 0.43 -0.47
N ASN A 97 6.51 0.68 -1.24
CA ASN A 97 6.53 1.56 -2.41
C ASN A 97 5.98 2.96 -2.07
N ASN A 98 5.45 3.17 -0.86
CA ASN A 98 4.85 4.43 -0.44
C ASN A 98 5.84 5.26 0.38
N PRO A 99 6.34 6.40 -0.15
CA PRO A 99 7.29 7.25 0.57
C PRO A 99 6.71 7.84 1.86
N GLN A 100 5.40 8.01 1.96
CA GLN A 100 4.77 8.52 3.19
C GLN A 100 4.97 7.59 4.40
N LYS A 101 5.26 6.31 4.20
CA LYS A 101 5.58 5.41 5.30
C LYS A 101 6.91 5.73 5.98
N ALA A 102 7.79 6.49 5.32
CA ALA A 102 9.02 7.00 5.94
C ALA A 102 8.72 8.02 7.08
N LEU A 103 7.48 8.54 7.18
CA LEU A 103 7.01 9.35 8.30
C LEU A 103 7.08 8.62 9.66
N LEU A 104 7.25 7.29 9.70
CA LEU A 104 7.62 6.56 10.92
C LEU A 104 8.85 7.16 11.62
N SER A 105 9.71 7.84 10.88
CA SER A 105 10.87 8.55 11.45
C SER A 105 10.47 9.66 12.42
N GLN A 106 9.32 10.28 12.24
CA GLN A 106 8.78 11.31 13.15
C GLN A 106 8.35 10.71 14.50
N ASP A 107 8.06 9.41 14.52
CA ASP A 107 7.68 8.66 15.71
C ASP A 107 8.87 7.96 16.38
N GLY A 108 10.11 8.34 16.05
CA GLY A 108 11.33 7.83 16.68
C GLY A 108 11.81 6.48 16.14
N ILE A 109 11.33 6.07 14.96
CA ILE A 109 11.82 4.88 14.25
C ILE A 109 12.76 5.34 13.13
N GLN A 110 14.02 4.92 13.15
CA GLN A 110 14.96 5.23 12.10
C GLN A 110 14.75 4.30 10.91
N VAL A 111 14.30 4.84 9.79
CA VAL A 111 14.22 4.12 8.52
C VAL A 111 15.55 4.30 7.79
N GLU A 112 16.39 3.27 7.81
CA GLU A 112 17.72 3.29 7.18
C GLU A 112 17.60 3.15 5.65
N GLU A 113 16.64 2.34 5.20
CA GLU A 113 16.42 2.06 3.79
C GLU A 113 14.94 1.78 3.51
N THR A 114 14.45 2.22 2.37
CA THR A 114 13.16 1.77 1.83
C THR A 114 13.40 0.77 0.71
N VAL A 115 12.83 -0.44 0.85
CA VAL A 115 12.96 -1.52 -0.13
C VAL A 115 11.64 -1.65 -0.89
N PRO A 116 11.61 -1.38 -2.20
CA PRO A 116 10.40 -1.49 -3.01
C PRO A 116 9.85 -2.92 -3.10
N LEU A 117 8.54 -3.05 -3.09
CA LEU A 117 7.81 -4.30 -3.31
C LEU A 117 7.03 -4.21 -4.63
N GLU A 118 7.73 -4.35 -5.74
CA GLU A 118 7.16 -4.30 -7.09
C GLU A 118 6.70 -5.68 -7.54
N VAL A 119 5.53 -6.08 -7.09
CA VAL A 119 4.94 -7.40 -7.38
C VAL A 119 3.46 -7.28 -7.72
N GLY A 120 2.94 -8.28 -8.44
CA GLY A 120 1.52 -8.36 -8.75
C GLY A 120 1.05 -7.31 -9.77
N ILE A 121 1.93 -6.89 -10.69
CA ILE A 121 1.55 -6.05 -11.82
C ILE A 121 0.71 -6.91 -12.76
N ASP A 122 -0.50 -6.45 -13.08
CA ASP A 122 -1.50 -7.17 -13.87
C ASP A 122 -2.26 -6.17 -14.77
N PRO A 123 -2.78 -6.59 -15.95
CA PRO A 123 -3.60 -5.70 -16.78
C PRO A 123 -4.78 -5.04 -16.07
N HIS A 124 -5.36 -5.71 -15.05
CA HIS A 124 -6.49 -5.17 -14.29
C HIS A 124 -6.10 -4.11 -13.25
N ASN A 125 -4.81 -3.98 -12.89
CA ASN A 125 -4.36 -3.00 -11.91
C ASN A 125 -3.33 -2.00 -12.42
N ILE A 126 -2.89 -2.11 -13.66
CA ILE A 126 -1.84 -1.25 -14.22
C ILE A 126 -2.17 0.25 -14.10
N GLU A 127 -3.40 0.66 -14.40
CA GLU A 127 -3.81 2.06 -14.29
C GLU A 127 -3.85 2.54 -12.82
N TYR A 128 -4.25 1.67 -11.90
CA TYR A 128 -4.17 1.94 -10.47
C TYR A 128 -2.72 2.13 -10.00
N LEU A 129 -1.79 1.31 -10.49
CA LEU A 129 -0.36 1.43 -10.15
C LEU A 129 0.26 2.68 -10.76
N ARG A 130 -0.11 3.05 -12.02
CA ARG A 130 0.30 4.31 -12.65
C ARG A 130 -0.20 5.53 -11.87
N THR A 131 -1.42 5.47 -11.34
CA THR A 131 -1.94 6.53 -10.46
C THR A 131 -1.12 6.61 -9.16
N LYS A 132 -0.75 5.49 -8.56
CA LYS A 132 0.16 5.47 -7.41
C LYS A 132 1.52 6.12 -7.74
N GLN A 133 2.11 5.79 -8.88
CA GLN A 133 3.38 6.36 -9.34
C GLN A 133 3.28 7.87 -9.48
N ARG A 134 2.20 8.40 -10.10
CA ARG A 134 1.93 9.85 -10.20
C ARG A 134 1.76 10.51 -8.83
N LEU A 135 1.30 9.78 -7.82
CA LEU A 135 1.18 10.23 -6.43
C LEU A 135 2.48 10.03 -5.61
N GLY A 136 3.60 9.76 -6.28
CA GLY A 136 4.93 9.70 -5.68
C GLY A 136 5.35 8.32 -5.16
N HIS A 137 4.59 7.24 -5.43
CA HIS A 137 5.03 5.89 -5.09
C HIS A 137 6.18 5.45 -6.01
N THR A 138 7.14 4.74 -5.45
CA THR A 138 8.31 4.24 -6.18
C THR A 138 7.97 2.96 -6.94
N PHE A 139 8.11 3.01 -8.27
CA PHE A 139 8.04 1.86 -9.17
C PHE A 139 9.14 2.01 -10.23
N HIS A 140 9.96 0.97 -10.42
CA HIS A 140 11.06 0.96 -11.38
C HIS A 140 10.70 0.19 -12.68
N ASN A 141 9.78 -0.78 -12.58
CA ASN A 141 9.46 -1.69 -13.69
C ASN A 141 8.07 -1.47 -14.30
N LEU A 142 7.31 -0.50 -13.79
CA LEU A 142 5.94 -0.28 -14.23
C LEU A 142 5.85 0.15 -15.70
N ASP A 143 6.79 0.97 -16.17
CA ASP A 143 6.83 1.48 -17.54
C ASP A 143 7.21 0.40 -18.56
N ASN A 144 7.86 -0.67 -18.10
CA ASN A 144 8.25 -1.82 -18.92
C ASN A 144 7.15 -2.88 -19.03
N PHE A 145 6.01 -2.68 -18.35
CA PHE A 145 4.92 -3.63 -18.37
C PHE A 145 4.18 -3.55 -19.71
N VAL A 146 4.42 -4.55 -20.56
CA VAL A 146 3.65 -4.79 -21.78
C VAL A 146 2.63 -5.87 -21.47
N ALA A 147 1.34 -5.52 -21.52
CA ALA A 147 0.29 -6.51 -21.37
C ALA A 147 0.46 -7.59 -22.44
N LYS A 148 0.77 -8.82 -22.02
CA LYS A 148 0.74 -9.96 -22.96
C LYS A 148 -0.71 -10.09 -23.44
N LYS A 149 -0.91 -9.91 -24.75
CA LYS A 149 -2.19 -10.12 -25.42
C LYS A 149 -2.59 -11.60 -25.35
#